data_42dfdc66612b08ce1a5d7f4c6c850604
#
_entry.id   42dfdc66612b08ce1a5d7f4c6c850604
#
_cell.length_a   1.000
_cell.length_b   1.000
_cell.length_c   1.000
_cell.angle_alpha   90.00
_cell.angle_beta   90.00
_cell.angle_gamma   90.00
#
_symmetry.space_group_name_H-M   'P 1'
#
loop_
_entity.id
_entity.type
_entity.pdbx_description
1 polymer ?
#
loop_
_entity_poly.entity_id
_entity_poly.type
_entity_poly.pdbx_seq_one_letter_code
_entity_poly.pdbx_strand_id
1 'polypeptide(L)'
;DAGLFKENANPTKDEVNIYANSMQRCIATARYFTTAFLPVADIQVNHRYVPSKMDPVFFPRLTKISESFKKEALKQIADMGGKRGIRGINEDLKKAYEITASTLDLKDSPACKEGKLCAFDNYNTEILLERGEEPRMKGSLKDATTCSDALILQYYEEPDAKKAAFGHDLSLEDWTQIARIKDVYGDVLFAAPIVAVNVAHPLLTYMYDELNAKGRKFSFLCGHDSNIASVTAALDVEPYELPNSIEKKTPIGSKVVIEKFEGKD
;
A
#
# COMPACT_ATOMS: atom_id res chain seq x y z
N ASP A 1 20.44 12.84 7.47
CA ASP A 1 21.35 12.28 8.48
C ASP A 1 20.89 12.75 9.87
N ALA A 2 20.10 11.90 10.55
CA ALA A 2 19.52 12.23 11.86
C ALA A 2 20.54 12.10 13.02
N GLY A 3 21.80 11.76 12.74
CA GLY A 3 22.85 11.63 13.76
C GLY A 3 22.65 10.45 14.74
N LEU A 4 21.77 9.50 14.43
CA LEU A 4 21.48 8.35 15.30
C LEU A 4 22.71 7.46 15.52
N PHE A 5 23.53 7.30 14.48
CA PHE A 5 24.75 6.50 14.51
C PHE A 5 25.92 7.29 13.95
N LYS A 6 27.12 7.02 14.49
CA LYS A 6 28.36 7.51 13.90
C LYS A 6 28.67 6.75 12.61
N GLU A 7 29.49 7.34 11.76
CA GLU A 7 30.05 6.65 10.59
C GLU A 7 30.71 5.33 11.02
N ASN A 8 30.47 4.27 10.27
CA ASN A 8 30.94 2.90 10.58
C ASN A 8 30.49 2.37 11.94
N ALA A 9 29.35 2.83 12.46
CA ALA A 9 28.81 2.30 13.70
C ALA A 9 28.49 0.80 13.58
N ASN A 10 28.72 0.08 14.67
CA ASN A 10 28.35 -1.32 14.81
C ASN A 10 27.34 -1.45 15.98
N PRO A 11 26.09 -1.01 15.78
CA PRO A 11 25.06 -1.11 16.82
C PRO A 11 24.73 -2.54 17.14
N THR A 12 24.26 -2.76 18.37
CA THR A 12 23.80 -4.07 18.83
C THR A 12 22.40 -4.37 18.35
N LYS A 13 21.99 -5.64 18.44
CA LYS A 13 20.61 -6.08 18.18
C LYS A 13 19.58 -5.45 19.12
N ASP A 14 20.00 -4.94 20.27
CA ASP A 14 19.10 -4.27 21.22
C ASP A 14 18.88 -2.80 20.79
N GLU A 15 19.85 -2.18 20.13
CA GLU A 15 19.76 -0.83 19.61
C GLU A 15 19.03 -0.73 18.27
N VAL A 16 19.08 -1.82 17.47
CA VAL A 16 18.49 -1.85 16.12
C VAL A 16 17.61 -3.07 15.94
N ASN A 17 16.39 -2.88 15.47
CA ASN A 17 15.49 -3.95 15.03
C ASN A 17 15.12 -3.77 13.57
N ILE A 18 15.39 -4.79 12.77
CA ILE A 18 14.95 -4.87 11.38
C ILE A 18 13.96 -6.01 11.28
N TYR A 19 12.71 -5.71 10.94
CA TYR A 19 11.66 -6.71 10.89
C TYR A 19 10.86 -6.62 9.58
N ALA A 20 10.78 -7.71 8.86
CA ALA A 20 10.11 -7.79 7.57
C ALA A 20 8.89 -8.71 7.60
N ASN A 21 7.88 -8.36 6.83
CA ASN A 21 6.81 -9.30 6.51
C ASN A 21 7.39 -10.56 5.86
N SER A 22 6.69 -11.68 5.99
CA SER A 22 7.10 -13.00 5.49
C SER A 22 7.17 -13.13 3.96
N MET A 23 6.80 -12.10 3.21
CA MET A 23 6.92 -12.09 1.76
C MET A 23 8.37 -11.90 1.31
N GLN A 24 8.79 -12.69 0.32
CA GLN A 24 10.17 -12.68 -0.19
C GLN A 24 10.66 -11.27 -0.55
N ARG A 25 9.84 -10.46 -1.21
CA ARG A 25 10.18 -9.07 -1.57
C ARG A 25 10.45 -8.18 -0.35
N CYS A 26 9.68 -8.33 0.74
CA CYS A 26 9.90 -7.55 1.97
C CYS A 26 11.20 -7.95 2.66
N ILE A 27 11.48 -9.24 2.75
CA ILE A 27 12.73 -9.77 3.32
C ILE A 27 13.93 -9.29 2.50
N ALA A 28 13.85 -9.34 1.17
CA ALA A 28 14.91 -8.85 0.28
C ALA A 28 15.15 -7.35 0.46
N THR A 29 14.08 -6.54 0.43
CA THR A 29 14.16 -5.09 0.66
C THR A 29 14.81 -4.77 1.99
N ALA A 30 14.39 -5.44 3.07
CA ALA A 30 14.96 -5.22 4.40
C ALA A 30 16.45 -5.57 4.45
N ARG A 31 16.88 -6.65 3.79
CA ARG A 31 18.30 -7.04 3.70
C ARG A 31 19.13 -6.01 2.95
N TYR A 32 18.69 -5.58 1.77
CA TYR A 32 19.39 -4.56 0.99
C TYR A 32 19.48 -3.22 1.74
N PHE A 33 18.36 -2.80 2.36
CA PHE A 33 18.36 -1.61 3.20
C PHE A 33 19.37 -1.71 4.34
N THR A 34 19.38 -2.81 5.10
CA THR A 34 20.27 -3.00 6.23
C THR A 34 21.73 -3.00 5.80
N THR A 35 22.07 -3.69 4.73
CA THR A 35 23.43 -3.74 4.19
C THR A 35 23.92 -2.35 3.74
N ALA A 36 23.04 -1.54 3.15
CA ALA A 36 23.40 -0.19 2.74
C ALA A 36 23.48 0.81 3.92
N PHE A 37 22.58 0.66 4.89
CA PHE A 37 22.47 1.59 6.03
C PHE A 37 23.51 1.34 7.11
N LEU A 38 23.81 0.07 7.40
CA LEU A 38 24.73 -0.37 8.45
C LEU A 38 25.72 -1.42 7.87
N PRO A 39 26.61 -1.03 6.95
CA PRO A 39 27.36 -1.98 6.12
C PRO A 39 28.36 -2.84 6.91
N VAL A 40 28.79 -2.39 8.09
CA VAL A 40 29.74 -3.13 8.95
C VAL A 40 29.09 -3.80 10.15
N ALA A 41 27.78 -3.60 10.36
CA ALA A 41 27.07 -4.14 11.51
C ALA A 41 26.50 -5.53 11.22
N ASP A 42 26.62 -6.44 12.18
CA ASP A 42 25.98 -7.77 12.11
C ASP A 42 24.53 -7.68 12.61
N ILE A 43 23.67 -7.04 11.82
CA ILE A 43 22.25 -6.91 12.11
C ILE A 43 21.46 -7.89 11.25
N GLN A 44 20.77 -8.81 11.91
CA GLN A 44 19.90 -9.78 11.25
C GLN A 44 18.54 -9.16 10.93
N VAL A 45 18.01 -9.52 9.75
CA VAL A 45 16.62 -9.22 9.37
C VAL A 45 15.72 -10.28 10.00
N ASN A 46 14.91 -9.86 10.96
CA ASN A 46 13.93 -10.72 11.60
C ASN A 46 12.72 -10.89 10.66
N HIS A 47 12.20 -12.09 10.55
CA HIS A 47 10.97 -12.40 9.81
C HIS A 47 10.39 -13.74 10.28
N ARG A 48 9.08 -13.91 10.11
CA ARG A 48 8.37 -15.16 10.38
C ARG A 48 7.93 -15.78 9.06
N TYR A 49 8.89 -16.25 8.27
CA TYR A 49 8.58 -16.79 6.96
C TYR A 49 7.74 -18.07 7.06
N VAL A 50 6.54 -18.00 6.46
CA VAL A 50 5.68 -19.15 6.20
C VAL A 50 5.22 -19.03 4.75
N PRO A 51 5.43 -20.04 3.90
CA PRO A 51 5.02 -19.99 2.49
C PRO A 51 3.56 -19.58 2.32
N SER A 52 3.33 -18.61 1.44
CA SER A 52 1.99 -18.10 1.09
C SER A 52 1.18 -17.50 2.25
N LYS A 53 1.82 -17.14 3.36
CA LYS A 53 1.17 -16.47 4.50
C LYS A 53 1.87 -15.18 4.86
N MET A 54 1.10 -14.13 5.09
CA MET A 54 1.60 -12.89 5.66
C MET A 54 1.85 -13.06 7.16
N ASP A 55 2.87 -12.35 7.65
CA ASP A 55 3.10 -12.25 9.09
C ASP A 55 1.92 -11.54 9.75
N PRO A 56 1.40 -12.03 10.89
CA PRO A 56 0.25 -11.44 11.57
C PRO A 56 0.38 -9.97 11.96
N VAL A 57 1.61 -9.46 12.11
CA VAL A 57 1.87 -8.04 12.40
C VAL A 57 1.56 -7.16 11.18
N PHE A 58 1.90 -7.63 9.99
CA PHE A 58 1.73 -6.90 8.73
C PHE A 58 0.43 -7.26 7.99
N PHE A 59 -0.27 -8.31 8.39
CA PHE A 59 -1.50 -8.75 7.74
C PHE A 59 -2.67 -7.82 8.11
N PRO A 60 -3.16 -6.97 7.20
CA PRO A 60 -4.18 -5.97 7.48
C PRO A 60 -5.57 -6.60 7.52
N ARG A 61 -5.77 -7.57 8.42
CA ARG A 61 -7.00 -8.34 8.57
C ARG A 61 -7.99 -7.71 9.53
N LEU A 62 -9.25 -7.85 9.23
CA LEU A 62 -10.36 -7.48 10.11
C LEU A 62 -10.44 -8.44 11.31
N THR A 63 -10.14 -7.95 12.51
CA THR A 63 -10.09 -8.78 13.73
C THR A 63 -11.41 -8.81 14.48
N LYS A 64 -12.06 -7.65 14.59
CA LYS A 64 -13.34 -7.46 15.28
C LYS A 64 -14.33 -6.85 14.31
N ILE A 65 -15.39 -7.59 13.99
CA ILE A 65 -16.44 -7.12 13.10
C ILE A 65 -17.81 -7.55 13.66
N SER A 66 -18.75 -6.62 13.59
CA SER A 66 -20.16 -6.79 13.92
C SER A 66 -21.00 -6.25 12.75
N GLU A 67 -22.29 -6.46 12.76
CA GLU A 67 -23.17 -5.87 11.73
C GLU A 67 -23.16 -4.34 11.80
N SER A 68 -23.06 -3.74 13.00
CA SER A 68 -22.88 -2.28 13.15
C SER A 68 -21.55 -1.78 12.58
N PHE A 69 -20.46 -2.54 12.79
CA PHE A 69 -19.17 -2.25 12.18
C PHE A 69 -19.26 -2.26 10.65
N LYS A 70 -19.82 -3.31 10.07
CA LYS A 70 -19.96 -3.42 8.61
C LYS A 70 -20.76 -2.26 8.04
N LYS A 71 -21.90 -1.94 8.67
CA LYS A 71 -22.74 -0.82 8.25
C LYS A 71 -21.99 0.51 8.27
N GLU A 72 -21.25 0.79 9.34
CA GLU A 72 -20.48 2.03 9.44
C GLU A 72 -19.31 2.05 8.45
N ALA A 73 -18.58 0.96 8.29
CA ALA A 73 -17.50 0.85 7.33
C ALA A 73 -17.98 1.09 5.88
N LEU A 74 -19.08 0.44 5.48
CA LEU A 74 -19.66 0.64 4.15
C LEU A 74 -20.16 2.07 3.95
N LYS A 75 -20.68 2.71 5.00
CA LYS A 75 -21.06 4.13 4.96
C LYS A 75 -19.82 5.01 4.73
N GLN A 76 -18.77 4.87 5.54
CA GLN A 76 -17.54 5.65 5.40
C GLN A 76 -16.90 5.47 4.02
N ILE A 77 -16.89 4.25 3.50
CA ILE A 77 -16.41 3.97 2.13
C ILE A 77 -17.30 4.67 1.09
N ALA A 78 -18.62 4.60 1.23
CA ALA A 78 -19.55 5.26 0.30
C ALA A 78 -19.39 6.78 0.32
N ASP A 79 -19.16 7.38 1.50
CA ASP A 79 -18.97 8.81 1.67
C ASP A 79 -17.75 9.35 0.87
N MET A 80 -16.73 8.50 0.57
CA MET A 80 -15.62 8.87 -0.31
C MET A 80 -16.06 9.25 -1.74
N GLY A 81 -17.15 8.69 -2.24
CA GLY A 81 -17.74 9.06 -3.54
C GLY A 81 -18.79 10.17 -3.45
N GLY A 82 -18.89 10.84 -2.30
CA GLY A 82 -19.84 11.89 -2.04
C GLY A 82 -21.31 11.42 -2.15
N LYS A 83 -22.18 12.27 -2.70
CA LYS A 83 -23.60 11.95 -2.88
C LYS A 83 -23.88 10.75 -3.80
N ARG A 84 -22.90 10.36 -4.62
CA ARG A 84 -23.02 9.24 -5.58
C ARG A 84 -22.55 7.90 -4.98
N GLY A 85 -22.02 7.92 -3.73
CA GLY A 85 -21.53 6.73 -3.06
C GLY A 85 -20.41 6.01 -3.82
N ILE A 86 -20.31 4.69 -3.67
CA ILE A 86 -19.30 3.85 -4.35
C ILE A 86 -19.33 4.01 -5.88
N ARG A 87 -20.49 4.25 -6.46
CA ARG A 87 -20.60 4.53 -7.90
C ARG A 87 -19.84 5.80 -8.28
N GLY A 88 -19.90 6.85 -7.45
CA GLY A 88 -19.16 8.10 -7.64
C GLY A 88 -17.66 7.89 -7.71
N ILE A 89 -17.11 7.01 -6.87
CA ILE A 89 -15.68 6.65 -6.89
C ILE A 89 -15.29 6.11 -8.27
N ASN A 90 -16.08 5.19 -8.84
CA ASN A 90 -15.81 4.64 -10.17
C ASN A 90 -15.99 5.66 -11.29
N GLU A 91 -17.03 6.51 -11.20
CA GLU A 91 -17.27 7.57 -12.19
C GLU A 91 -16.13 8.59 -12.23
N ASP A 92 -15.55 8.94 -11.09
CA ASP A 92 -14.42 9.85 -10.97
C ASP A 92 -13.10 9.25 -11.53
N LEU A 93 -13.04 7.93 -11.70
CA LEU A 93 -11.94 7.19 -12.32
C LEU A 93 -12.15 6.93 -13.82
N LYS A 94 -13.23 7.40 -14.43
CA LYS A 94 -13.57 7.12 -15.85
C LYS A 94 -12.39 7.37 -16.81
N LYS A 95 -11.74 8.54 -16.72
CA LYS A 95 -10.58 8.88 -17.56
C LYS A 95 -9.43 7.89 -17.33
N ALA A 96 -9.14 7.55 -16.08
CA ALA A 96 -8.10 6.60 -15.71
C ALA A 96 -8.39 5.20 -16.27
N TYR A 97 -9.63 4.76 -16.21
CA TYR A 97 -10.09 3.48 -16.77
C TYR A 97 -9.94 3.44 -18.29
N GLU A 98 -10.32 4.52 -18.99
CA GLU A 98 -10.20 4.62 -20.44
C GLU A 98 -8.73 4.57 -20.89
N ILE A 99 -7.83 5.29 -20.21
CA ILE A 99 -6.39 5.27 -20.48
C ILE A 99 -5.83 3.87 -20.25
N THR A 100 -6.12 3.25 -19.10
CA THR A 100 -5.64 1.90 -18.77
C THR A 100 -6.13 0.85 -19.77
N ALA A 101 -7.40 0.89 -20.13
CA ALA A 101 -7.97 -0.03 -21.11
C ALA A 101 -7.37 0.15 -22.51
N SER A 102 -7.09 1.38 -22.91
CA SER A 102 -6.46 1.69 -24.19
C SER A 102 -5.00 1.24 -24.24
N THR A 103 -4.23 1.50 -23.16
CA THR A 103 -2.82 1.09 -23.07
C THR A 103 -2.64 -0.43 -23.14
N LEU A 104 -3.63 -1.19 -22.69
CA LEU A 104 -3.61 -2.65 -22.73
C LEU A 104 -4.28 -3.25 -23.96
N ASP A 105 -4.72 -2.42 -24.92
CA ASP A 105 -5.52 -2.86 -26.08
C ASP A 105 -6.65 -3.82 -25.65
N LEU A 106 -7.31 -3.47 -24.53
CA LEU A 106 -8.19 -4.40 -23.81
C LEU A 106 -9.30 -4.97 -24.68
N LYS A 107 -9.83 -4.18 -25.65
CA LYS A 107 -10.87 -4.61 -26.58
C LYS A 107 -10.43 -5.72 -27.52
N ASP A 108 -9.14 -5.74 -27.86
CA ASP A 108 -8.54 -6.76 -28.74
C ASP A 108 -7.93 -7.93 -27.97
N SER A 109 -7.94 -7.86 -26.66
CA SER A 109 -7.37 -8.87 -25.75
C SER A 109 -8.11 -10.21 -25.83
N PRO A 110 -7.44 -11.32 -25.49
CA PRO A 110 -8.10 -12.61 -25.29
C PRO A 110 -9.26 -12.54 -24.28
N ALA A 111 -9.08 -11.78 -23.20
CA ALA A 111 -10.08 -11.64 -22.14
C ALA A 111 -11.39 -11.01 -22.68
N CYS A 112 -11.29 -10.01 -23.57
CA CYS A 112 -12.47 -9.43 -24.18
C CYS A 112 -13.10 -10.38 -25.21
N LYS A 113 -12.29 -11.05 -26.04
CA LYS A 113 -12.77 -12.03 -27.02
C LYS A 113 -13.50 -13.21 -26.38
N GLU A 114 -13.11 -13.55 -25.17
CA GLU A 114 -13.79 -14.58 -24.35
C GLU A 114 -15.00 -14.04 -23.57
N GLY A 115 -15.34 -12.77 -23.73
CA GLY A 115 -16.46 -12.12 -23.04
C GLY A 115 -16.27 -11.88 -21.55
N LYS A 116 -15.00 -11.87 -21.07
CA LYS A 116 -14.68 -11.70 -19.64
C LYS A 116 -14.50 -10.24 -19.24
N LEU A 117 -13.67 -9.49 -19.96
CA LEU A 117 -13.33 -8.11 -19.62
C LEU A 117 -12.97 -7.32 -20.89
N CYS A 118 -13.80 -6.36 -21.26
CA CYS A 118 -13.57 -5.46 -22.43
C CYS A 118 -13.38 -3.99 -22.04
N ALA A 119 -13.83 -3.60 -20.85
CA ALA A 119 -13.75 -2.25 -20.30
C ALA A 119 -13.97 -2.30 -18.77
N PHE A 120 -13.72 -1.18 -18.10
CA PHE A 120 -13.96 -1.00 -16.67
C PHE A 120 -15.19 -0.11 -16.39
N ASP A 121 -16.19 -0.13 -17.25
CA ASP A 121 -17.28 0.85 -17.30
C ASP A 121 -18.59 0.37 -16.66
N ASN A 122 -18.66 -0.83 -16.12
CA ASN A 122 -19.87 -1.31 -15.46
C ASN A 122 -20.11 -0.65 -14.08
N TYR A 123 -19.08 -0.09 -13.48
CA TYR A 123 -19.06 0.62 -12.18
C TYR A 123 -19.69 -0.16 -11.01
N ASN A 124 -19.83 -1.46 -11.15
CA ASN A 124 -20.28 -2.32 -10.06
C ASN A 124 -19.11 -2.58 -9.11
N THR A 125 -19.34 -2.34 -7.84
CA THR A 125 -18.34 -2.60 -6.79
C THR A 125 -19.05 -3.22 -5.60
N GLU A 126 -18.60 -4.41 -5.21
CA GLU A 126 -19.02 -5.10 -4.01
C GLU A 126 -17.86 -5.08 -3.01
N ILE A 127 -18.09 -4.53 -1.81
CA ILE A 127 -17.11 -4.52 -0.72
C ILE A 127 -17.35 -5.73 0.17
N LEU A 128 -16.30 -6.49 0.43
CA LEU A 128 -16.33 -7.72 1.23
C LEU A 128 -15.57 -7.49 2.53
N LEU A 129 -16.28 -7.52 3.66
CA LEU A 129 -15.75 -7.36 5.00
C LEU A 129 -15.99 -8.64 5.80
N GLU A 130 -14.96 -9.48 5.92
CA GLU A 130 -15.02 -10.77 6.58
C GLU A 130 -14.01 -10.85 7.72
N ARG A 131 -14.42 -11.45 8.83
CA ARG A 131 -13.54 -11.60 10.00
C ARG A 131 -12.36 -12.52 9.69
N GLY A 132 -11.16 -12.06 10.01
CA GLY A 132 -9.92 -12.80 9.78
C GLY A 132 -9.30 -12.59 8.41
N GLU A 133 -10.02 -11.91 7.50
CA GLU A 133 -9.58 -11.60 6.13
C GLU A 133 -9.25 -10.12 5.96
N GLU A 134 -8.47 -9.81 4.95
CA GLU A 134 -8.31 -8.43 4.49
C GLU A 134 -9.64 -7.90 3.95
N PRO A 135 -9.92 -6.59 4.07
CA PRO A 135 -10.96 -5.95 3.26
C PRO A 135 -10.72 -6.24 1.77
N ARG A 136 -11.75 -6.67 1.08
CA ARG A 136 -11.67 -7.03 -0.35
C ARG A 136 -12.80 -6.37 -1.12
N MET A 137 -12.65 -6.28 -2.44
CA MET A 137 -13.72 -5.87 -3.32
C MET A 137 -13.77 -6.71 -4.59
N LYS A 138 -14.91 -6.64 -5.28
CA LYS A 138 -15.12 -7.13 -6.65
C LYS A 138 -15.61 -5.99 -7.53
N GLY A 139 -15.43 -6.13 -8.83
CA GLY A 139 -15.94 -5.20 -9.85
C GLY A 139 -14.88 -4.32 -10.45
N SER A 140 -15.31 -3.27 -11.17
CA SER A 140 -14.47 -2.47 -12.06
C SER A 140 -13.21 -1.92 -11.40
N LEU A 141 -13.31 -1.38 -10.19
CA LEU A 141 -12.14 -0.85 -9.49
C LEU A 141 -11.11 -1.93 -9.19
N LYS A 142 -11.55 -3.15 -8.80
CA LYS A 142 -10.63 -4.28 -8.57
C LYS A 142 -9.94 -4.73 -9.84
N ASP A 143 -10.71 -4.88 -10.92
CA ASP A 143 -10.19 -5.33 -12.21
C ASP A 143 -9.20 -4.32 -12.77
N ALA A 144 -9.55 -3.03 -12.75
CA ALA A 144 -8.70 -1.93 -13.18
C ALA A 144 -7.42 -1.82 -12.33
N THR A 145 -7.52 -2.01 -11.00
CA THR A 145 -6.34 -2.00 -10.12
C THR A 145 -5.36 -3.11 -10.46
N THR A 146 -5.84 -4.30 -10.77
CA THR A 146 -4.96 -5.42 -11.18
C THR A 146 -4.16 -5.07 -12.44
N CYS A 147 -4.80 -4.40 -13.41
CA CYS A 147 -4.15 -3.91 -14.61
C CYS A 147 -3.21 -2.73 -14.34
N SER A 148 -3.64 -1.77 -13.52
CA SER A 148 -2.86 -0.61 -13.11
C SER A 148 -1.57 -1.01 -12.39
N ASP A 149 -1.64 -1.95 -11.45
CA ASP A 149 -0.46 -2.47 -10.74
C ASP A 149 0.60 -3.03 -11.71
N ALA A 150 0.17 -3.80 -12.71
CA ALA A 150 1.08 -4.35 -13.71
C ALA A 150 1.76 -3.23 -14.52
N LEU A 151 1.00 -2.20 -14.93
CA LEU A 151 1.54 -1.05 -15.65
C LEU A 151 2.49 -0.20 -14.78
N ILE A 152 2.17 0.01 -13.51
CA ILE A 152 3.04 0.73 -12.57
C ILE A 152 4.38 -0.02 -12.40
N LEU A 153 4.35 -1.34 -12.28
CA LEU A 153 5.58 -2.13 -12.22
C LEU A 153 6.40 -2.00 -13.51
N GLN A 154 5.76 -2.03 -14.68
CA GLN A 154 6.44 -1.79 -15.95
C GLN A 154 7.06 -0.39 -16.02
N TYR A 155 6.36 0.64 -15.56
CA TYR A 155 6.87 2.01 -15.52
C TYR A 155 8.19 2.13 -14.73
N TYR A 156 8.32 1.41 -13.62
CA TYR A 156 9.53 1.47 -12.79
C TYR A 156 10.64 0.52 -13.24
N GLU A 157 10.31 -0.58 -13.92
CA GLU A 157 11.27 -1.61 -14.30
C GLU A 157 11.84 -1.42 -15.72
N GLU A 158 11.05 -0.89 -16.66
CA GLU A 158 11.43 -0.77 -18.07
C GLU A 158 11.90 0.67 -18.36
N PRO A 159 13.20 0.88 -18.70
CA PRO A 159 13.74 2.20 -18.98
C PRO A 159 13.16 2.85 -20.26
N ASP A 160 12.69 2.04 -21.20
CA ASP A 160 12.05 2.52 -22.43
C ASP A 160 10.55 2.75 -22.16
N ALA A 161 10.15 4.02 -22.08
CA ALA A 161 8.77 4.42 -21.77
C ALA A 161 7.73 3.82 -22.74
N LYS A 162 8.09 3.63 -24.02
CA LYS A 162 7.23 2.99 -25.00
C LYS A 162 7.02 1.51 -24.73
N LYS A 163 8.10 0.80 -24.35
CA LYS A 163 7.99 -0.60 -23.99
C LYS A 163 7.22 -0.80 -22.69
N ALA A 164 7.43 0.09 -21.71
CA ALA A 164 6.66 0.10 -20.47
C ALA A 164 5.15 0.20 -20.72
N ALA A 165 4.75 0.94 -21.76
CA ALA A 165 3.37 1.12 -22.18
C ALA A 165 2.95 0.20 -23.34
N PHE A 166 3.61 -0.94 -23.54
CA PHE A 166 3.30 -1.92 -24.60
C PHE A 166 3.25 -1.32 -26.03
N GLY A 167 4.06 -0.28 -26.29
CA GLY A 167 4.16 0.40 -27.57
C GLY A 167 3.38 1.71 -27.67
N HIS A 168 2.57 2.04 -26.67
CA HIS A 168 1.84 3.31 -26.61
C HIS A 168 2.71 4.47 -26.14
N ASP A 169 2.37 5.67 -26.56
CA ASP A 169 3.00 6.92 -26.10
C ASP A 169 2.14 7.51 -24.97
N LEU A 170 2.57 7.35 -23.73
CA LEU A 170 1.90 7.89 -22.56
C LEU A 170 2.64 9.11 -22.02
N SER A 171 1.90 10.17 -21.75
CA SER A 171 2.39 11.32 -21.01
C SER A 171 2.55 10.98 -19.51
N LEU A 172 3.29 11.81 -18.76
CA LEU A 172 3.37 11.68 -17.31
C LEU A 172 1.98 11.80 -16.65
N GLU A 173 1.10 12.61 -17.22
CA GLU A 173 -0.29 12.74 -16.76
C GLU A 173 -1.05 11.43 -16.96
N ASP A 174 -0.88 10.75 -18.08
CA ASP A 174 -1.53 9.45 -18.33
C ASP A 174 -1.06 8.40 -17.34
N TRP A 175 0.24 8.33 -17.08
CA TRP A 175 0.82 7.45 -16.04
C TRP A 175 0.26 7.77 -14.65
N THR A 176 0.11 9.06 -14.32
CA THR A 176 -0.50 9.49 -13.06
C THR A 176 -1.96 9.08 -12.97
N GLN A 177 -2.73 9.16 -14.08
CA GLN A 177 -4.11 8.67 -14.10
C GLN A 177 -4.17 7.15 -13.93
N ILE A 178 -3.29 6.38 -14.55
CA ILE A 178 -3.19 4.92 -14.34
C ILE A 178 -2.91 4.63 -12.86
N ALA A 179 -1.93 5.28 -12.27
CA ALA A 179 -1.54 5.07 -10.88
C ALA A 179 -2.63 5.49 -9.86
N ARG A 180 -3.43 6.51 -10.21
CA ARG A 180 -4.57 6.95 -9.38
C ARG A 180 -5.58 5.83 -9.10
N ILE A 181 -5.73 4.87 -10.00
CA ILE A 181 -6.62 3.71 -9.78
C ILE A 181 -6.19 2.94 -8.53
N LYS A 182 -4.89 2.66 -8.42
CA LYS A 182 -4.31 1.96 -7.26
C LYS A 182 -4.42 2.79 -5.98
N ASP A 183 -4.12 4.09 -6.04
CA ASP A 183 -4.25 4.98 -4.88
C ASP A 183 -5.69 4.97 -4.33
N VAL A 184 -6.69 5.11 -5.22
CA VAL A 184 -8.11 5.07 -4.84
C VAL A 184 -8.53 3.69 -4.31
N TYR A 185 -8.03 2.61 -4.90
CA TYR A 185 -8.27 1.26 -4.40
C TYR A 185 -7.76 1.08 -2.96
N GLY A 186 -6.55 1.59 -2.68
CA GLY A 186 -5.96 1.59 -1.35
C GLY A 186 -6.79 2.40 -0.35
N ASP A 187 -7.23 3.60 -0.73
CA ASP A 187 -8.09 4.43 0.11
C ASP A 187 -9.41 3.72 0.44
N VAL A 188 -10.08 3.15 -0.55
CA VAL A 188 -11.38 2.46 -0.37
C VAL A 188 -11.27 1.26 0.58
N LEU A 189 -10.20 0.48 0.49
CA LEU A 189 -10.04 -0.71 1.32
C LEU A 189 -9.43 -0.46 2.70
N PHE A 190 -8.54 0.54 2.82
CA PHE A 190 -7.69 0.66 4.00
C PHE A 190 -7.77 2.02 4.70
N ALA A 191 -8.35 3.07 4.08
CA ALA A 191 -8.35 4.40 4.66
C ALA A 191 -9.69 4.83 5.31
N ALA A 192 -10.77 4.05 5.20
CA ALA A 192 -11.98 4.31 5.98
C ALA A 192 -11.65 4.20 7.48
N PRO A 193 -11.84 5.24 8.32
CA PRO A 193 -11.30 5.32 9.67
C PRO A 193 -11.56 4.08 10.54
N ILE A 194 -12.79 3.58 10.55
CA ILE A 194 -13.13 2.39 11.36
C ILE A 194 -12.43 1.12 10.84
N VAL A 195 -12.23 1.01 9.53
CA VAL A 195 -11.49 -0.08 8.90
C VAL A 195 -10.00 0.06 9.20
N ALA A 196 -9.44 1.26 8.97
CA ALA A 196 -8.03 1.57 9.19
C ALA A 196 -7.58 1.20 10.61
N VAL A 197 -8.29 1.67 11.62
CA VAL A 197 -8.00 1.34 13.04
C VAL A 197 -8.03 -0.16 13.29
N ASN A 198 -8.98 -0.87 12.69
CA ASN A 198 -9.11 -2.33 12.88
C ASN A 198 -7.94 -3.10 12.27
N VAL A 199 -7.61 -2.82 11.01
CA VAL A 199 -6.59 -3.57 10.26
C VAL A 199 -5.16 -3.16 10.61
N ALA A 200 -4.92 -1.89 11.00
CA ALA A 200 -3.61 -1.40 11.41
C ALA A 200 -3.23 -1.79 12.85
N HIS A 201 -4.19 -2.18 13.68
CA HIS A 201 -3.98 -2.42 15.11
C HIS A 201 -2.78 -3.34 15.42
N PRO A 202 -2.57 -4.50 14.77
CA PRO A 202 -1.42 -5.34 15.07
C PRO A 202 -0.08 -4.65 14.80
N LEU A 203 0.03 -3.93 13.70
CA LEU A 203 1.24 -3.19 13.33
C LEU A 203 1.46 -1.98 14.26
N LEU A 204 0.42 -1.20 14.55
CA LEU A 204 0.51 -0.08 15.49
C LEU A 204 0.91 -0.53 16.90
N THR A 205 0.40 -1.67 17.37
CA THR A 205 0.83 -2.25 18.64
C THR A 205 2.31 -2.59 18.61
N TYR A 206 2.79 -3.24 17.56
CA TYR A 206 4.21 -3.54 17.41
C TYR A 206 5.08 -2.27 17.33
N MET A 207 4.63 -1.25 16.59
CA MET A 207 5.33 0.05 16.51
C MET A 207 5.39 0.74 17.88
N TYR A 208 4.30 0.70 18.65
CA TYR A 208 4.27 1.23 20.01
C TYR A 208 5.28 0.53 20.93
N ASP A 209 5.35 -0.80 20.87
CA ASP A 209 6.30 -1.59 21.66
C ASP A 209 7.75 -1.24 21.27
N GLU A 210 8.05 -1.10 19.98
CA GLU A 210 9.38 -0.70 19.50
C GLU A 210 9.76 0.73 19.94
N LEU A 211 8.83 1.69 19.89
CA LEU A 211 9.07 3.06 20.38
C LEU A 211 9.33 3.15 21.87
N ASN A 212 8.88 2.16 22.63
CA ASN A 212 9.06 2.08 24.09
C ASN A 212 10.10 1.03 24.52
N ALA A 213 10.71 0.34 23.57
CA ALA A 213 11.75 -0.66 23.86
C ALA A 213 13.00 0.04 24.43
N LYS A 214 13.45 -0.41 25.59
CA LYS A 214 14.60 0.19 26.27
C LYS A 214 15.88 0.02 25.45
N GLY A 215 16.57 1.11 25.20
CA GLY A 215 17.83 1.14 24.43
C GLY A 215 17.64 1.09 22.91
N ARG A 216 16.42 0.92 22.40
CA ARG A 216 16.13 0.95 20.97
C ARG A 216 16.37 2.34 20.42
N LYS A 217 17.19 2.43 19.37
CA LYS A 217 17.50 3.66 18.65
C LYS A 217 16.85 3.72 17.27
N PHE A 218 16.72 2.54 16.64
CA PHE A 218 16.20 2.44 15.29
C PHE A 218 15.43 1.14 15.08
N SER A 219 14.25 1.24 14.48
CA SER A 219 13.47 0.09 14.02
C SER A 219 13.05 0.30 12.57
N PHE A 220 13.33 -0.68 11.71
CA PHE A 220 12.86 -0.70 10.33
C PHE A 220 11.86 -1.83 10.15
N LEU A 221 10.62 -1.46 9.83
CA LEU A 221 9.51 -2.38 9.63
C LEU A 221 9.16 -2.40 8.13
N CYS A 222 9.44 -3.51 7.45
CA CYS A 222 9.23 -3.64 6.01
C CYS A 222 7.94 -4.41 5.72
N GLY A 223 6.90 -3.69 5.33
CA GLY A 223 5.58 -4.21 4.98
C GLY A 223 5.18 -3.86 3.55
N HIS A 224 3.94 -3.44 3.38
CA HIS A 224 3.28 -3.16 2.11
C HIS A 224 2.62 -1.78 2.11
N ASP A 225 2.19 -1.33 0.94
CA ASP A 225 1.39 -0.13 0.73
C ASP A 225 0.11 -0.11 1.58
N SER A 226 -0.60 -1.24 1.69
CA SER A 226 -1.77 -1.40 2.56
C SER A 226 -1.48 -1.11 4.04
N ASN A 227 -0.25 -1.41 4.50
CA ASN A 227 0.18 -1.07 5.85
C ASN A 227 0.37 0.44 6.03
N ILE A 228 1.00 1.11 5.06
CA ILE A 228 1.15 2.57 5.09
C ILE A 228 -0.22 3.23 5.04
N ALA A 229 -1.07 2.85 4.08
CA ALA A 229 -2.42 3.41 3.94
C ALA A 229 -3.25 3.28 5.22
N SER A 230 -3.26 2.09 5.84
CA SER A 230 -4.03 1.86 7.07
C SER A 230 -3.43 2.54 8.29
N VAL A 231 -2.11 2.59 8.43
CA VAL A 231 -1.44 3.26 9.56
C VAL A 231 -1.65 4.77 9.50
N THR A 232 -1.43 5.40 8.34
CA THR A 232 -1.63 6.86 8.20
C THR A 232 -3.08 7.25 8.44
N ALA A 233 -4.04 6.49 7.93
CA ALA A 233 -5.45 6.74 8.17
C ALA A 233 -5.86 6.49 9.64
N ALA A 234 -5.33 5.45 10.28
CA ALA A 234 -5.62 5.17 11.69
C ALA A 234 -5.03 6.21 12.65
N LEU A 235 -3.94 6.88 12.25
CA LEU A 235 -3.31 7.97 12.99
C LEU A 235 -3.88 9.34 12.61
N ASP A 236 -4.91 9.40 11.78
CA ASP A 236 -5.56 10.62 11.31
C ASP A 236 -4.55 11.62 10.69
N VAL A 237 -3.63 11.10 9.90
CA VAL A 237 -2.65 11.93 9.18
C VAL A 237 -3.37 12.77 8.14
N GLU A 238 -3.07 14.07 8.12
CA GLU A 238 -3.62 15.00 7.13
C GLU A 238 -3.45 14.48 5.69
N PRO A 239 -4.43 14.74 4.80
CA PRO A 239 -4.33 14.34 3.40
C PRO A 239 -3.02 14.85 2.77
N TYR A 240 -2.32 13.98 2.09
CA TYR A 240 -1.05 14.27 1.45
C TYR A 240 -0.99 13.74 0.02
N GLU A 241 -0.13 14.35 -0.78
CA GLU A 241 0.30 13.85 -2.08
C GLU A 241 1.82 13.90 -2.17
N LEU A 242 2.44 12.78 -2.53
CA LEU A 242 3.88 12.70 -2.69
C LEU A 242 4.28 13.32 -4.04
N PRO A 243 5.23 14.28 -4.03
CA PRO A 243 5.72 14.90 -5.26
C PRO A 243 6.60 13.92 -6.06
N ASN A 244 6.80 14.22 -7.34
CA ASN A 244 7.75 13.53 -8.21
C ASN A 244 7.53 12.01 -8.34
N SER A 245 6.31 11.55 -8.15
CA SER A 245 5.90 10.16 -8.33
C SER A 245 4.58 10.10 -9.09
N ILE A 246 4.37 9.04 -9.87
CA ILE A 246 3.07 8.79 -10.54
C ILE A 246 2.02 8.38 -9.53
N GLU A 247 2.37 7.58 -8.52
CA GLU A 247 1.53 7.25 -7.37
C GLU A 247 1.62 8.37 -6.32
N LYS A 248 0.50 8.86 -5.83
CA LYS A 248 0.46 10.01 -4.92
C LYS A 248 0.41 9.62 -3.45
N LYS A 249 0.06 8.40 -3.14
CA LYS A 249 -0.16 7.92 -1.77
C LYS A 249 0.95 7.00 -1.27
N THR A 250 1.17 5.90 -1.95
CA THR A 250 2.06 4.83 -1.49
C THR A 250 2.96 4.30 -2.61
N PRO A 251 3.78 5.15 -3.26
CA PRO A 251 4.69 4.69 -4.30
C PRO A 251 5.69 3.66 -3.78
N ILE A 252 6.24 2.87 -4.70
CA ILE A 252 7.30 1.90 -4.39
C ILE A 252 8.44 2.59 -3.67
N GLY A 253 8.85 2.05 -2.51
CA GLY A 253 9.90 2.64 -1.66
C GLY A 253 9.43 3.76 -0.74
N SER A 254 8.14 4.11 -0.72
CA SER A 254 7.60 5.05 0.26
C SER A 254 7.73 4.53 1.70
N LYS A 255 7.78 5.46 2.64
CA LYS A 255 7.96 5.16 4.06
C LYS A 255 7.28 6.18 4.96
N VAL A 256 6.86 5.72 6.11
CA VAL A 256 6.47 6.56 7.26
C VAL A 256 7.62 6.56 8.23
N VAL A 257 8.05 7.73 8.69
CA VAL A 257 9.09 7.89 9.71
C VAL A 257 8.43 8.47 10.96
N ILE A 258 8.63 7.79 12.08
CA ILE A 258 8.17 8.25 13.40
C ILE A 258 9.42 8.46 14.26
N GLU A 259 9.58 9.66 14.75
CA GLU A 259 10.71 10.04 15.61
C GLU A 259 10.20 10.33 17.04
N LYS A 260 10.87 9.73 18.02
CA LYS A 260 10.61 9.98 19.43
C LYS A 260 11.76 10.79 20.01
N PHE A 261 11.45 11.97 20.52
CA PHE A 261 12.40 12.84 21.17
C PHE A 261 12.19 12.83 22.69
N GLU A 262 13.28 12.85 23.44
CA GLU A 262 13.24 13.17 24.87
C GLU A 262 13.36 14.69 25.01
N GLY A 263 12.27 15.35 25.41
CA GLY A 263 12.24 16.76 25.73
C GLY A 263 12.62 17.01 27.20
N LYS A 264 13.16 18.19 27.51
CA LYS A 264 13.06 18.74 28.86
C LYS A 264 11.72 19.45 28.90
N ASP A 265 10.80 19.00 29.78
CA ASP A 265 9.58 19.72 30.11
C ASP A 265 9.90 21.11 30.70
#